data_ba9d616761738ffbe49a71350639b82a
#
_entry.id   ba9d616761738ffbe49a71350639b82a
#
_cell.length_a   1.000
_cell.length_b   1.000
_cell.length_c   1.000
_cell.angle_alpha   90.00
_cell.angle_beta   90.00
_cell.angle_gamma   90.00
#
_symmetry.space_group_name_H-M   'P 1'
#
loop_
_entity.id
_entity.type
_entity.pdbx_description
1 polymer ?
#
loop_
_entity_poly.entity_id
_entity_poly.type
_entity_poly.pdbx_seq_one_letter_code
_entity_poly.pdbx_strand_id
1 'polypeptide(L)'
;MTLKIGKTNQIPAFLAMQVMQDAQRLEATGQDIMHLEVGQPSTPPPDAVNSALSTALGRTASHGYSVALGHPALRQRISAHYQDWYGITPDWNRIAITPGSSLGFAISFLAAFDAGDHIAIATPGYPAYRNLMAALGLVPDLIPARADQAWMPDLEALASSGPLPDGILLASPANPTGVVIADDDLAEICGWCCGMVCG
;
A
#
# COMPACT_ATOMS: atom_id res chain seq x y z
N MET A 1 17.12 15.94 -31.13
CA MET A 1 17.59 14.83 -30.29
C MET A 1 16.38 14.27 -29.58
N THR A 2 15.95 13.05 -29.89
CA THR A 2 14.75 12.45 -29.27
C THR A 2 15.21 11.68 -28.02
N LEU A 3 14.67 12.04 -26.85
CA LEU A 3 14.96 11.32 -25.61
C LEU A 3 14.35 9.93 -25.67
N LYS A 4 15.07 8.93 -25.18
CA LYS A 4 14.54 7.57 -25.01
C LYS A 4 13.47 7.57 -23.93
N ILE A 5 12.27 7.13 -24.27
CA ILE A 5 11.16 6.95 -23.31
C ILE A 5 11.20 5.50 -22.81
N GLY A 6 11.15 5.32 -21.50
CA GLY A 6 11.11 4.00 -20.87
C GLY A 6 9.75 3.31 -21.05
N LYS A 7 9.72 1.98 -20.98
CA LYS A 7 8.47 1.20 -21.06
C LYS A 7 7.43 1.60 -20.01
N THR A 8 7.86 2.05 -18.85
CA THR A 8 7.02 2.52 -17.75
C THR A 8 6.17 3.75 -18.09
N ASN A 9 6.48 4.47 -19.18
CA ASN A 9 5.66 5.57 -19.67
C ASN A 9 4.27 5.13 -20.17
N GLN A 10 4.05 3.84 -20.35
CA GLN A 10 2.75 3.27 -20.75
C GLN A 10 1.84 2.96 -19.55
N ILE A 11 2.33 3.13 -18.31
CA ILE A 11 1.54 2.94 -17.11
C ILE A 11 0.49 4.05 -17.06
N PRO A 12 -0.82 3.71 -16.93
CA PRO A 12 -1.86 4.71 -16.89
C PRO A 12 -1.71 5.60 -15.65
N ALA A 13 -2.04 6.88 -15.82
CA ALA A 13 -2.06 7.80 -14.69
C ALA A 13 -3.07 7.35 -13.63
N PHE A 14 -2.83 7.73 -12.38
CA PHE A 14 -3.74 7.44 -11.28
C PHE A 14 -4.99 8.32 -11.41
N LEU A 15 -6.10 7.72 -11.84
CA LEU A 15 -7.33 8.43 -12.24
C LEU A 15 -7.86 9.38 -11.15
N ALA A 16 -7.83 8.98 -9.87
CA ALA A 16 -8.30 9.83 -8.78
C ALA A 16 -7.53 11.17 -8.71
N MET A 17 -6.23 11.16 -8.99
CA MET A 17 -5.44 12.40 -9.03
C MET A 17 -5.79 13.29 -10.23
N GLN A 18 -6.17 12.70 -11.37
CA GLN A 18 -6.65 13.47 -12.52
C GLN A 18 -7.99 14.11 -12.21
N VAL A 19 -8.93 13.37 -11.63
CA VAL A 19 -10.23 13.90 -11.20
C VAL A 19 -10.06 15.04 -10.20
N MET A 20 -9.16 14.89 -9.22
CA MET A 20 -8.84 15.96 -8.26
C MET A 20 -8.29 17.23 -8.98
N GLN A 21 -7.40 17.08 -9.96
CA GLN A 21 -6.90 18.21 -10.73
C GLN A 21 -8.00 18.90 -11.53
N ASP A 22 -8.92 18.14 -12.12
CA ASP A 22 -10.05 18.70 -12.87
C ASP A 22 -11.02 19.43 -11.92
N ALA A 23 -11.30 18.87 -10.74
CA ALA A 23 -12.08 19.52 -9.71
C ALA A 23 -11.45 20.88 -9.31
N GLN A 24 -10.16 20.91 -9.01
CA GLN A 24 -9.43 22.14 -8.67
C GLN A 24 -9.49 23.20 -9.79
N ARG A 25 -9.44 22.76 -11.06
CA ARG A 25 -9.60 23.70 -12.20
C ARG A 25 -10.99 24.33 -12.23
N LEU A 26 -12.04 23.54 -11.95
CA LEU A 26 -13.42 24.04 -11.90
C LEU A 26 -13.62 24.98 -10.72
N GLU A 27 -13.10 24.66 -9.54
CA GLU A 27 -13.11 25.55 -8.37
C GLU A 27 -12.43 26.89 -8.66
N ALA A 28 -11.31 26.88 -9.37
CA ALA A 28 -10.61 28.10 -9.77
C ALA A 28 -11.46 29.01 -10.70
N THR A 29 -12.53 28.48 -11.33
CA THR A 29 -13.52 29.27 -12.08
C THR A 29 -14.69 29.75 -11.22
N GLY A 30 -14.68 29.50 -9.91
CA GLY A 30 -15.72 29.90 -8.98
C GLY A 30 -16.88 28.88 -8.83
N GLN A 31 -16.73 27.68 -9.35
CA GLN A 31 -17.72 26.62 -9.16
C GLN A 31 -17.55 25.99 -7.76
N ASP A 32 -18.67 25.66 -7.13
CA ASP A 32 -18.70 24.92 -5.87
C ASP A 32 -18.63 23.41 -6.18
N ILE A 33 -17.52 22.75 -5.82
CA ILE A 33 -17.25 21.36 -6.15
C ILE A 33 -17.24 20.52 -4.87
N MET A 34 -18.02 19.46 -4.88
CA MET A 34 -18.01 18.46 -3.80
C MET A 34 -16.97 17.38 -4.10
N HIS A 35 -15.89 17.34 -3.32
CA HIS A 35 -14.80 16.37 -3.47
C HIS A 35 -15.16 15.00 -2.86
N LEU A 36 -15.24 13.98 -3.71
CA LEU A 36 -15.48 12.58 -3.31
C LEU A 36 -14.47 11.62 -3.95
N GLU A 37 -13.50 12.14 -4.71
CA GLU A 37 -12.54 11.37 -5.47
C GLU A 37 -11.37 10.81 -4.63
N VAL A 38 -11.08 11.44 -3.48
CA VAL A 38 -10.02 11.02 -2.57
C VAL A 38 -10.54 10.96 -1.15
N GLY A 39 -10.35 9.81 -0.48
CA GLY A 39 -10.65 9.65 0.93
C GLY A 39 -9.58 10.32 1.79
N GLN A 40 -9.79 11.59 2.14
CA GLN A 40 -8.87 12.36 2.98
C GLN A 40 -9.54 12.80 4.28
N PRO A 41 -8.90 12.61 5.46
CA PRO A 41 -9.40 13.15 6.70
C PRO A 41 -9.49 14.69 6.64
N SER A 42 -10.62 15.26 7.05
CA SER A 42 -10.82 16.71 7.13
C SER A 42 -10.40 17.30 8.48
N THR A 43 -10.23 16.46 9.51
CA THR A 43 -9.84 16.88 10.86
C THR A 43 -8.34 17.16 10.89
N PRO A 44 -7.91 18.32 11.41
CA PRO A 44 -6.49 18.61 11.59
C PRO A 44 -5.85 17.66 12.63
N PRO A 45 -4.51 17.52 12.62
CA PRO A 45 -3.83 16.76 13.66
C PRO A 45 -4.04 17.43 15.03
N PRO A 46 -3.98 16.66 16.13
CA PRO A 46 -4.07 17.22 17.49
C PRO A 46 -3.05 18.33 17.74
N ASP A 47 -3.42 19.34 18.53
CA ASP A 47 -2.54 20.48 18.84
C ASP A 47 -1.19 20.08 19.44
N ALA A 48 -1.17 18.99 20.22
CA ALA A 48 0.07 18.44 20.76
C ALA A 48 1.06 18.02 19.67
N VAL A 49 0.57 17.50 18.52
CA VAL A 49 1.40 17.12 17.37
C VAL A 49 2.00 18.36 16.71
N ASN A 50 1.17 19.41 16.50
CA ASN A 50 1.63 20.66 15.91
C ASN A 50 2.68 21.35 16.79
N SER A 51 2.47 21.36 18.10
CA SER A 51 3.40 21.93 19.08
C SER A 51 4.73 21.16 19.11
N ALA A 52 4.66 19.84 19.12
CA ALA A 52 5.86 18.98 19.07
C ALA A 52 6.66 19.17 17.78
N LEU A 53 5.96 19.24 16.63
CA LEU A 53 6.60 19.49 15.33
C LEU A 53 7.29 20.85 15.30
N SER A 54 6.61 21.91 15.73
CA SER A 54 7.19 23.27 15.79
C SER A 54 8.44 23.31 16.67
N THR A 55 8.40 22.62 17.81
CA THR A 55 9.56 22.49 18.71
C THR A 55 10.71 21.73 18.05
N ALA A 56 10.42 20.64 17.35
CA ALA A 56 11.42 19.82 16.68
C ALA A 56 12.09 20.57 15.53
N LEU A 57 11.35 21.33 14.74
CA LEU A 57 11.88 22.15 13.63
C LEU A 57 12.89 23.21 14.12
N GLY A 58 12.77 23.70 15.36
CA GLY A 58 13.74 24.60 15.97
C GLY A 58 15.07 23.95 16.40
N ARG A 59 15.19 22.62 16.30
CA ARG A 59 16.39 21.89 16.74
C ARG A 59 17.27 21.49 15.56
N THR A 60 18.56 21.86 15.57
CA THR A 60 19.52 21.50 14.53
C THR A 60 19.59 19.99 14.28
N ALA A 61 19.50 19.17 15.32
CA ALA A 61 19.52 17.71 15.23
C ALA A 61 18.36 17.12 14.41
N SER A 62 17.26 17.86 14.24
CA SER A 62 16.10 17.42 13.46
C SER A 62 16.28 17.58 11.94
N HIS A 63 17.36 18.25 11.50
CA HIS A 63 17.63 18.54 10.09
C HIS A 63 18.74 17.66 9.50
N GLY A 64 19.28 16.71 10.27
CA GLY A 64 20.33 15.78 9.82
C GLY A 64 19.77 14.58 9.06
N TYR A 65 20.71 13.78 8.53
CA TYR A 65 20.38 12.48 7.96
C TYR A 65 19.87 11.51 9.03
N SER A 66 18.92 10.66 8.66
CA SER A 66 18.53 9.51 9.46
C SER A 66 19.24 8.24 9.01
N VAL A 67 19.26 7.20 9.84
CA VAL A 67 19.71 5.87 9.45
C VAL A 67 18.76 5.25 8.40
N ALA A 68 19.24 4.30 7.61
CA ALA A 68 18.52 3.75 6.45
C ALA A 68 17.08 3.26 6.75
N LEU A 69 16.86 2.61 7.90
CA LEU A 69 15.54 2.14 8.30
C LEU A 69 14.66 3.21 8.98
N GLY A 70 15.13 4.45 9.06
CA GLY A 70 14.42 5.54 9.72
C GLY A 70 14.77 5.70 11.20
N HIS A 71 14.22 6.74 11.82
CA HIS A 71 14.61 7.18 13.15
C HIS A 71 14.34 6.10 14.22
N PRO A 72 15.36 5.67 15.00
CA PRO A 72 15.22 4.58 15.97
C PRO A 72 14.10 4.80 17.00
N ALA A 73 13.96 6.01 17.52
CA ALA A 73 12.91 6.32 18.49
C ALA A 73 11.48 6.14 17.92
N LEU A 74 11.26 6.45 16.63
CA LEU A 74 9.97 6.21 15.97
C LEU A 74 9.71 4.71 15.81
N ARG A 75 10.72 3.94 15.40
CA ARG A 75 10.61 2.49 15.22
C ARG A 75 10.31 1.77 16.54
N GLN A 76 10.98 2.19 17.64
CA GLN A 76 10.71 1.71 19.00
C GLN A 76 9.29 2.08 19.45
N ARG A 77 8.83 3.31 19.17
CA ARG A 77 7.46 3.73 19.51
C ARG A 77 6.40 2.93 18.72
N ILE A 78 6.67 2.59 17.46
CA ILE A 78 5.79 1.71 16.68
C ILE A 78 5.72 0.31 17.32
N SER A 79 6.87 -0.28 17.70
CA SER A 79 6.89 -1.57 18.41
C SER A 79 6.07 -1.52 19.71
N ALA A 80 6.21 -0.47 20.50
CA ALA A 80 5.42 -0.26 21.71
C ALA A 80 3.91 -0.07 21.40
N HIS A 81 3.56 0.61 20.29
CA HIS A 81 2.17 0.74 19.87
C HIS A 81 1.53 -0.62 19.56
N TYR A 82 2.27 -1.50 18.90
CA TYR A 82 1.80 -2.88 18.65
C TYR A 82 1.58 -3.66 19.95
N GLN A 83 2.46 -3.46 20.95
CA GLN A 83 2.27 -4.05 22.26
C GLN A 83 1.01 -3.50 22.96
N ASP A 84 0.83 -2.17 22.94
CA ASP A 84 -0.30 -1.50 23.59
C ASP A 84 -1.65 -1.91 23.00
N TRP A 85 -1.72 -2.12 21.68
CA TRP A 85 -2.98 -2.33 20.95
C TRP A 85 -3.29 -3.80 20.63
N TYR A 86 -2.26 -4.61 20.37
CA TYR A 86 -2.41 -5.97 19.86
C TYR A 86 -1.77 -7.03 20.76
N GLY A 87 -1.09 -6.62 21.84
CA GLY A 87 -0.41 -7.55 22.75
C GLY A 87 0.83 -8.24 22.17
N ILE A 88 1.33 -7.77 21.03
CA ILE A 88 2.53 -8.32 20.38
C ILE A 88 3.65 -7.27 20.35
N THR A 89 4.90 -7.73 20.51
CA THR A 89 6.09 -6.84 20.50
C THR A 89 6.98 -7.20 19.33
N PRO A 90 6.76 -6.61 18.13
CA PRO A 90 7.66 -6.83 17.01
C PRO A 90 9.04 -6.25 17.32
N ASP A 91 10.10 -6.96 16.91
CA ASP A 91 11.46 -6.40 16.98
C ASP A 91 11.53 -5.10 16.16
N TRP A 92 11.84 -4.00 16.82
CA TRP A 92 11.92 -2.69 16.18
C TRP A 92 13.00 -2.63 15.08
N ASN A 93 13.99 -3.56 15.07
CA ASN A 93 14.95 -3.70 13.98
C ASN A 93 14.33 -4.21 12.68
N ARG A 94 13.15 -4.81 12.75
CA ARG A 94 12.37 -5.27 11.59
C ARG A 94 11.36 -4.22 11.08
N ILE A 95 11.36 -3.03 11.65
CA ILE A 95 10.49 -1.93 11.25
C ILE A 95 11.27 -0.95 10.39
N ALA A 96 10.80 -0.67 9.19
CA ALA A 96 11.35 0.35 8.31
C ALA A 96 10.36 1.49 8.12
N ILE A 97 10.83 2.73 8.19
CA ILE A 97 10.03 3.94 7.95
C ILE A 97 10.20 4.37 6.50
N THR A 98 9.10 4.56 5.81
CA THR A 98 9.08 5.01 4.41
C THR A 98 8.25 6.28 4.24
N PRO A 99 8.56 7.16 3.29
CA PRO A 99 7.71 8.29 2.94
C PRO A 99 6.46 7.79 2.18
N GLY A 100 5.46 7.36 2.94
CA GLY A 100 4.23 6.78 2.44
C GLY A 100 4.30 5.28 2.13
N SER A 101 3.13 4.66 2.03
CA SER A 101 2.97 3.22 1.77
C SER A 101 3.49 2.81 0.37
N SER A 102 3.39 3.68 -0.63
CA SER A 102 3.86 3.36 -1.99
C SER A 102 5.33 3.01 -2.04
N LEU A 103 6.21 3.73 -1.31
CA LEU A 103 7.61 3.34 -1.23
C LEU A 103 7.79 2.08 -0.40
N GLY A 104 6.97 1.86 0.63
CA GLY A 104 6.95 0.60 1.39
C GLY A 104 6.70 -0.60 0.46
N PHE A 105 5.68 -0.53 -0.40
CA PHE A 105 5.40 -1.58 -1.40
C PHE A 105 6.55 -1.73 -2.39
N ALA A 106 7.11 -0.62 -2.91
CA ALA A 106 8.22 -0.69 -3.86
C ALA A 106 9.43 -1.44 -3.27
N ILE A 107 9.80 -1.12 -2.03
CA ILE A 107 10.92 -1.77 -1.35
C ILE A 107 10.60 -3.26 -1.09
N SER A 108 9.39 -3.58 -0.66
CA SER A 108 8.97 -4.96 -0.40
C SER A 108 9.00 -5.80 -1.67
N PHE A 109 8.47 -5.27 -2.77
CA PHE A 109 8.48 -5.99 -4.05
C PHE A 109 9.90 -6.19 -4.59
N LEU A 110 10.74 -5.17 -4.55
CA LEU A 110 12.15 -5.27 -4.96
C LEU A 110 12.97 -6.24 -4.10
N ALA A 111 12.58 -6.44 -2.84
CA ALA A 111 13.26 -7.35 -1.94
C ALA A 111 12.81 -8.82 -2.10
N ALA A 112 11.58 -9.04 -2.56
CA ALA A 112 10.95 -10.36 -2.59
C ALA A 112 10.82 -10.97 -3.99
N PHE A 113 10.85 -10.15 -5.06
CA PHE A 113 10.48 -10.59 -6.41
C PHE A 113 11.43 -10.05 -7.48
N ASP A 114 11.56 -10.80 -8.56
CA ASP A 114 12.27 -10.42 -9.78
C ASP A 114 11.30 -9.92 -10.87
N ALA A 115 11.83 -9.19 -11.85
CA ALA A 115 11.03 -8.74 -12.99
C ALA A 115 10.53 -9.95 -13.81
N GLY A 116 9.23 -10.02 -14.00
CA GLY A 116 8.52 -11.13 -14.64
C GLY A 116 7.76 -12.02 -13.67
N ASP A 117 8.00 -11.89 -12.35
CA ASP A 117 7.27 -12.66 -11.35
C ASP A 117 5.79 -12.23 -11.30
N HIS A 118 4.94 -13.18 -10.98
CA HIS A 118 3.50 -13.08 -10.94
C HIS A 118 3.01 -12.83 -9.50
N ILE A 119 2.25 -11.75 -9.29
CA ILE A 119 1.70 -11.41 -7.98
C ILE A 119 0.17 -11.35 -8.05
N ALA A 120 -0.47 -12.22 -7.30
CA ALA A 120 -1.93 -12.24 -7.19
C ALA A 120 -2.44 -11.06 -6.36
N ILE A 121 -3.46 -10.35 -6.86
CA ILE A 121 -4.12 -9.23 -6.17
C ILE A 121 -5.64 -9.29 -6.38
N ALA A 122 -6.40 -8.95 -5.33
CA ALA A 122 -7.85 -8.87 -5.43
C ALA A 122 -8.32 -7.73 -6.35
N THR A 123 -9.39 -7.96 -7.10
CA THR A 123 -10.07 -6.93 -7.89
C THR A 123 -11.59 -6.96 -7.64
N PRO A 124 -12.22 -5.81 -7.26
CA PRO A 124 -11.65 -4.46 -7.16
C PRO A 124 -10.60 -4.33 -6.07
N GLY A 125 -9.58 -3.51 -6.32
CA GLY A 125 -8.46 -3.27 -5.41
C GLY A 125 -7.85 -1.89 -5.66
N TYR A 126 -6.98 -1.45 -4.75
CA TYR A 126 -6.33 -0.14 -4.86
C TYR A 126 -5.44 -0.07 -6.12
N PRO A 127 -5.72 0.86 -7.05
CA PRO A 127 -5.08 0.87 -8.38
C PRO A 127 -3.56 1.04 -8.34
N ALA A 128 -3.03 1.69 -7.29
CA ALA A 128 -1.59 1.91 -7.16
C ALA A 128 -0.79 0.60 -7.08
N TYR A 129 -1.37 -0.50 -6.58
CA TYR A 129 -0.69 -1.79 -6.54
C TYR A 129 -0.29 -2.27 -7.93
N ARG A 130 -1.25 -2.30 -8.86
CA ARG A 130 -1.01 -2.70 -10.26
C ARG A 130 -0.02 -1.78 -10.96
N ASN A 131 -0.17 -0.47 -10.76
CA ASN A 131 0.72 0.52 -11.38
C ASN A 131 2.15 0.35 -10.89
N LEU A 132 2.33 0.10 -9.60
CA LEU A 132 3.65 -0.12 -9.01
C LEU A 132 4.27 -1.44 -9.48
N MET A 133 3.50 -2.54 -9.51
CA MET A 133 3.95 -3.82 -10.07
C MET A 133 4.40 -3.64 -11.53
N ALA A 134 3.58 -3.01 -12.36
CA ALA A 134 3.94 -2.72 -13.74
C ALA A 134 5.22 -1.87 -13.86
N ALA A 135 5.41 -0.89 -12.96
CA ALA A 135 6.62 -0.06 -12.93
C ALA A 135 7.89 -0.87 -12.61
N LEU A 136 7.75 -1.90 -11.78
CA LEU A 136 8.85 -2.80 -11.38
C LEU A 136 9.02 -3.99 -12.33
N GLY A 137 8.15 -4.13 -13.33
CA GLY A 137 8.18 -5.25 -14.28
C GLY A 137 7.54 -6.53 -13.77
N LEU A 138 6.80 -6.47 -12.66
CA LEU A 138 6.01 -7.57 -12.13
C LEU A 138 4.69 -7.74 -12.89
N VAL A 139 4.13 -8.93 -12.90
CA VAL A 139 2.87 -9.28 -13.57
C VAL A 139 1.76 -9.42 -12.53
N PRO A 140 0.74 -8.53 -12.54
CA PRO A 140 -0.39 -8.67 -11.62
C PRO A 140 -1.40 -9.71 -12.11
N ASP A 141 -1.60 -10.77 -11.35
CA ASP A 141 -2.66 -11.75 -11.55
C ASP A 141 -3.91 -11.30 -10.78
N LEU A 142 -4.98 -11.00 -11.52
CA LEU A 142 -6.19 -10.42 -10.93
C LEU A 142 -7.12 -11.52 -10.41
N ILE A 143 -7.33 -11.57 -9.09
CA ILE A 143 -8.30 -12.47 -8.46
C ILE A 143 -9.63 -11.73 -8.33
N PRO A 144 -10.72 -12.20 -8.96
CA PRO A 144 -12.03 -11.61 -8.77
C PRO A 144 -12.47 -11.70 -7.30
N ALA A 145 -12.91 -10.58 -6.74
CA ALA A 145 -13.62 -10.52 -5.47
C ALA A 145 -15.04 -10.00 -5.76
N ARG A 146 -16.05 -10.77 -5.41
CA ARG A 146 -17.43 -10.51 -5.81
C ARG A 146 -18.32 -10.19 -4.62
N ALA A 147 -19.32 -9.34 -4.83
CA ALA A 147 -20.24 -8.93 -3.78
C ALA A 147 -21.06 -10.11 -3.21
N ASP A 148 -21.41 -11.08 -4.06
CA ASP A 148 -22.12 -12.31 -3.67
C ASP A 148 -21.24 -13.29 -2.87
N GLN A 149 -19.94 -13.09 -2.83
CA GLN A 149 -18.92 -13.82 -2.05
C GLN A 149 -18.29 -12.94 -0.97
N ALA A 150 -19.03 -11.98 -0.44
CA ALA A 150 -18.56 -11.04 0.59
C ALA A 150 -17.25 -10.32 0.22
N TRP A 151 -16.95 -10.14 -1.06
CA TRP A 151 -15.72 -9.54 -1.59
C TRP A 151 -14.43 -10.27 -1.20
N MET A 152 -14.52 -11.54 -0.84
CA MET A 152 -13.34 -12.37 -0.60
C MET A 152 -12.67 -12.75 -1.92
N PRO A 153 -11.31 -12.77 -1.98
CA PRO A 153 -10.57 -13.27 -3.14
C PRO A 153 -10.88 -14.74 -3.38
N ASP A 154 -11.22 -15.10 -4.61
CA ASP A 154 -11.49 -16.48 -5.00
C ASP A 154 -10.17 -17.24 -5.27
N LEU A 155 -9.62 -17.87 -4.23
CA LEU A 155 -8.36 -18.62 -4.31
C LEU A 155 -8.50 -19.92 -5.10
N GLU A 156 -9.69 -20.53 -5.13
CA GLU A 156 -9.93 -21.74 -5.95
C GLU A 156 -9.87 -21.39 -7.43
N ALA A 157 -10.47 -20.25 -7.82
CA ALA A 157 -10.36 -19.75 -9.17
C ALA A 157 -8.90 -19.43 -9.54
N LEU A 158 -8.12 -18.84 -8.61
CA LEU A 158 -6.70 -18.59 -8.82
C LEU A 158 -5.94 -19.91 -9.04
N ALA A 159 -6.12 -20.89 -8.17
CA ALA A 159 -5.44 -22.20 -8.27
C ALA A 159 -5.80 -22.96 -9.56
N SER A 160 -7.00 -22.71 -10.10
CA SER A 160 -7.49 -23.36 -11.33
C SER A 160 -7.11 -22.63 -12.62
N SER A 161 -6.63 -21.39 -12.54
CA SER A 161 -6.41 -20.51 -13.70
C SER A 161 -5.09 -20.74 -14.44
N GLY A 162 -4.16 -21.52 -13.88
CA GLY A 162 -2.84 -21.77 -14.48
C GLY A 162 -1.74 -21.99 -13.45
N PRO A 163 -0.49 -21.64 -13.78
CA PRO A 163 0.60 -21.67 -12.82
C PRO A 163 0.29 -20.82 -11.60
N LEU A 164 0.72 -21.29 -10.42
CA LEU A 164 0.57 -20.52 -9.18
C LEU A 164 1.41 -19.25 -9.23
N PRO A 165 0.92 -18.13 -8.67
CA PRO A 165 1.70 -16.90 -8.61
C PRO A 165 2.88 -17.02 -7.64
N ASP A 166 3.92 -16.21 -7.84
CA ASP A 166 5.11 -16.15 -6.98
C ASP A 166 4.80 -15.49 -5.63
N GLY A 167 3.70 -14.73 -5.57
CA GLY A 167 3.24 -14.11 -4.34
C GLY A 167 1.78 -13.66 -4.39
N ILE A 168 1.24 -13.30 -3.23
CA ILE A 168 -0.10 -12.72 -3.09
C ILE A 168 -0.05 -11.45 -2.25
N LEU A 169 -0.72 -10.39 -2.70
CA LEU A 169 -0.93 -9.16 -1.95
C LEU A 169 -2.36 -9.11 -1.45
N LEU A 170 -2.50 -9.09 -0.14
CA LEU A 170 -3.79 -8.95 0.55
C LEU A 170 -3.86 -7.61 1.27
N ALA A 171 -5.06 -7.03 1.31
CA ALA A 171 -5.38 -5.85 2.09
C ALA A 171 -6.58 -6.15 3.00
N SER A 172 -6.40 -5.91 4.30
CA SER A 172 -7.47 -6.06 5.30
C SER A 172 -7.34 -4.94 6.34
N PRO A 173 -8.31 -4.02 6.43
CA PRO A 173 -9.46 -3.83 5.55
C PRO A 173 -9.08 -3.54 4.09
N ALA A 174 -9.85 -4.07 3.15
CA ALA A 174 -9.58 -3.92 1.72
C ALA A 174 -9.98 -2.53 1.20
N ASN A 175 -9.18 -1.95 0.32
CA ASN A 175 -9.50 -0.72 -0.41
C ASN A 175 -9.86 -1.10 -1.87
N PRO A 176 -11.09 -0.81 -2.40
CA PRO A 176 -12.07 0.11 -1.83
C PRO A 176 -13.23 -0.55 -1.07
N THR A 177 -13.29 -1.88 -0.94
CA THR A 177 -14.49 -2.59 -0.48
C THR A 177 -14.75 -2.47 1.03
N GLY A 178 -13.72 -2.17 1.82
CA GLY A 178 -13.80 -2.08 3.28
C GLY A 178 -13.90 -3.43 4.00
N VAL A 179 -13.83 -4.53 3.27
CA VAL A 179 -13.95 -5.88 3.83
C VAL A 179 -12.73 -6.24 4.67
N VAL A 180 -12.98 -6.82 5.82
CA VAL A 180 -11.97 -7.40 6.71
C VAL A 180 -11.95 -8.90 6.48
N ILE A 181 -10.79 -9.45 6.19
CA ILE A 181 -10.58 -10.90 6.07
C ILE A 181 -10.68 -11.50 7.48
N ALA A 182 -11.52 -12.52 7.65
CA ALA A 182 -11.64 -13.21 8.94
C ALA A 182 -10.37 -14.01 9.26
N ASP A 183 -10.12 -14.23 10.55
CA ASP A 183 -8.87 -14.90 11.01
C ASP A 183 -8.74 -16.32 10.44
N ASP A 184 -9.85 -17.06 10.35
CA ASP A 184 -9.87 -18.41 9.78
C ASP A 184 -9.54 -18.40 8.29
N ASP A 185 -10.13 -17.45 7.53
CA ASP A 185 -9.84 -17.28 6.09
C ASP A 185 -8.38 -16.87 5.87
N LEU A 186 -7.85 -15.97 6.72
CA LEU A 186 -6.44 -15.57 6.64
C LEU A 186 -5.50 -16.73 6.94
N ALA A 187 -5.85 -17.58 7.92
CA ALA A 187 -5.08 -18.78 8.25
C ALA A 187 -5.09 -19.79 7.08
N GLU A 188 -6.23 -19.97 6.41
CA GLU A 188 -6.35 -20.80 5.21
C GLU A 188 -5.47 -20.27 4.06
N ILE A 189 -5.54 -18.97 3.78
CA ILE A 189 -4.68 -18.32 2.77
C ILE A 189 -3.20 -18.51 3.09
N CYS A 190 -2.79 -18.30 4.35
CA CYS A 190 -1.42 -18.52 4.78
C CYS A 190 -0.99 -19.98 4.63
N GLY A 191 -1.87 -20.93 4.97
CA GLY A 191 -1.64 -22.36 4.79
C GLY A 191 -1.44 -22.73 3.33
N TRP A 192 -2.27 -22.17 2.45
CA TRP A 192 -2.17 -22.32 1.01
C TRP A 192 -0.83 -21.78 0.47
N CYS A 193 -0.43 -20.57 0.88
CA CYS A 193 0.86 -19.99 0.50
C CYS A 193 2.05 -20.82 0.98
N CYS A 194 2.01 -21.34 2.23
CA CYS A 194 3.08 -22.19 2.75
C CYS A 194 3.20 -23.51 1.97
N GLY A 195 2.08 -24.09 1.53
CA GLY A 195 2.06 -25.29 0.69
C GLY A 195 2.73 -25.10 -0.66
N MET A 196 2.70 -23.87 -1.21
CA MET A 196 3.37 -23.54 -2.47
C MET A 196 4.89 -23.45 -2.36
N VAL A 197 5.41 -23.06 -1.19
CA VAL A 197 6.85 -22.88 -0.95
C VAL A 197 7.55 -24.23 -0.65
N CYS A 198 6.80 -25.21 -0.14
CA CYS A 198 7.34 -26.50 0.31
C CYS A 198 7.16 -27.64 -0.71
N GLY A 199 6.56 -27.41 -1.86
CA GLY A 199 6.34 -28.37 -2.96
C GLY A 199 7.28 -28.12 -4.11
#